data_f4dfbf9fe7adcc9a0c72682bc6c5034c
#
_entry.id   f4dfbf9fe7adcc9a0c72682bc6c5034c
#
_cell.length_a   1.000
_cell.length_b   1.000
_cell.length_c   1.000
_cell.angle_alpha   90.00
_cell.angle_beta   90.00
_cell.angle_gamma   90.00
#
_symmetry.space_group_name_H-M   'P 1'
#
loop_
_entity.id
_entity.type
_entity.pdbx_description
1 polymer ?
#
loop_
_entity_poly.entity_id
_entity_poly.type
_entity_poly.pdbx_seq_one_letter_code
_entity_poly.pdbx_strand_id
1 'polypeptide(L)'
;MKANAIKSNKKIIPLLCISSLIFMVFASFLLASGVNYKNKGIKTYAVITRIEIERRAASEDVTYDVYVKFEAEGKIIEGRLYTYVAGMREGQKIPIRYMPDNPRDFTYAKGMFLVPVLLYIVSAVMLLCIIPPIKDLRKKSKLGKFKVSGQIIIATIDEVTVKNNVRILQKSPVTVICSDENGITYRSKFLSPYPRKYFAGAHITVYTKDGKYVVDEDSVSESGTLKED
;
A
#
# COMPACT_ATOMS: atom_id res chain seq x y z
N MET A 1 17.08 -2.53 19.53
CA MET A 1 16.40 -1.95 18.35
C MET A 1 15.36 -2.85 17.64
N LYS A 2 15.46 -4.20 17.64
CA LYS A 2 14.52 -5.11 16.94
C LYS A 2 13.10 -5.19 17.55
N ALA A 3 12.93 -5.07 18.86
CA ALA A 3 11.62 -5.14 19.53
C ALA A 3 10.68 -3.99 19.12
N ASN A 4 11.22 -2.79 18.89
CA ASN A 4 10.45 -1.63 18.47
C ASN A 4 9.90 -1.74 17.04
N ALA A 5 10.63 -2.38 16.13
CA ALA A 5 10.17 -2.61 14.75
C ALA A 5 9.00 -3.61 14.69
N ILE A 6 8.97 -4.62 15.55
CA ILE A 6 7.89 -5.62 15.61
C ILE A 6 6.61 -4.99 16.14
N LYS A 7 6.73 -4.15 17.17
CA LYS A 7 5.60 -3.42 17.77
C LYS A 7 5.00 -2.40 16.79
N SER A 8 5.85 -1.80 15.94
CA SER A 8 5.45 -0.89 14.86
C SER A 8 4.61 -1.59 13.80
N ASN A 9 5.06 -2.75 13.27
CA ASN A 9 4.35 -3.47 12.20
C ASN A 9 2.94 -3.93 12.60
N LYS A 10 2.73 -4.31 13.87
CA LYS A 10 1.39 -4.69 14.37
C LYS A 10 0.40 -3.53 14.37
N LYS A 11 0.87 -2.29 14.53
CA LYS A 11 0.02 -1.08 14.52
C LYS A 11 -0.21 -0.55 13.10
N ILE A 12 0.72 -0.73 12.19
CA ILE A 12 0.65 -0.22 10.81
C ILE A 12 -0.43 -0.96 10.01
N ILE A 13 -0.57 -2.28 10.19
CA ILE A 13 -1.55 -3.08 9.43
C ILE A 13 -2.99 -2.58 9.64
N PRO A 14 -3.52 -2.46 10.89
CA PRO A 14 -4.88 -1.98 11.09
C PRO A 14 -5.05 -0.53 10.61
N LEU A 15 -4.04 0.31 10.75
CA LEU A 15 -4.09 1.69 10.25
C LEU A 15 -4.26 1.74 8.72
N LEU A 16 -3.48 0.94 7.98
CA LEU A 16 -3.59 0.84 6.52
C LEU A 16 -4.93 0.24 6.09
N CYS A 17 -5.46 -0.74 6.82
CA CYS A 17 -6.77 -1.31 6.54
C CYS A 17 -7.88 -0.28 6.72
N ILE A 18 -7.86 0.46 7.83
CA ILE A 18 -8.87 1.48 8.13
C ILE A 18 -8.81 2.60 7.10
N SER A 19 -7.62 3.13 6.80
CA SER A 19 -7.47 4.20 5.80
C SER A 19 -7.91 3.75 4.40
N SER A 20 -7.54 2.54 3.97
CA SER A 20 -8.00 1.98 2.70
C SER A 20 -9.53 1.83 2.64
N LEU A 21 -10.16 1.40 3.75
CA LEU A 21 -11.62 1.30 3.83
C LEU A 21 -12.28 2.67 3.69
N ILE A 22 -11.75 3.69 4.37
CA ILE A 22 -12.28 5.07 4.29
C ILE A 22 -12.20 5.58 2.84
N PHE A 23 -11.05 5.41 2.16
CA PHE A 23 -10.91 5.81 0.76
C PHE A 23 -11.88 5.06 -0.16
N MET A 24 -12.10 3.76 0.08
CA MET A 24 -13.02 2.95 -0.71
C MET A 24 -14.48 3.43 -0.55
N VAL A 25 -14.91 3.70 0.68
CA VAL A 25 -16.27 4.22 0.95
C VAL A 25 -16.46 5.59 0.30
N PHE A 26 -15.49 6.49 0.46
CA PHE A 26 -15.54 7.81 -0.14
C PHE A 26 -15.54 7.76 -1.67
N ALA A 27 -14.71 6.92 -2.27
CA ALA A 27 -14.69 6.67 -3.72
C ALA A 27 -16.04 6.14 -4.22
N SER A 28 -16.67 5.22 -3.47
CA SER A 28 -18.00 4.67 -3.82
C SER A 28 -19.08 5.75 -3.80
N PHE A 29 -19.04 6.64 -2.81
CA PHE A 29 -19.98 7.77 -2.73
C PHE A 29 -19.82 8.70 -3.93
N LEU A 30 -18.59 9.10 -4.27
CA LEU A 30 -18.32 9.94 -5.44
C LEU A 30 -18.70 9.25 -6.76
N LEU A 31 -18.45 7.96 -6.86
CA LEU A 31 -18.84 7.17 -8.05
C LEU A 31 -20.35 7.13 -8.21
N ALA A 32 -21.10 6.87 -7.13
CA ALA A 32 -22.56 6.87 -7.14
C ALA A 32 -23.13 8.22 -7.56
N SER A 33 -22.56 9.32 -7.06
CA SER A 33 -22.90 10.68 -7.48
C SER A 33 -22.62 10.88 -8.98
N GLY A 34 -21.44 10.49 -9.47
CA GLY A 34 -21.09 10.59 -10.89
C GLY A 34 -22.03 9.78 -11.79
N VAL A 35 -22.44 8.57 -11.37
CA VAL A 35 -23.42 7.74 -12.08
C VAL A 35 -24.80 8.41 -12.09
N ASN A 36 -25.20 9.03 -10.98
CA ASN A 36 -26.48 9.77 -10.92
C ASN A 36 -26.48 10.92 -11.92
N TYR A 37 -25.42 11.75 -11.97
CA TYR A 37 -25.27 12.81 -12.99
C TYR A 37 -25.23 12.24 -14.41
N LYS A 38 -24.59 11.08 -14.62
CA LYS A 38 -24.55 10.47 -15.95
C LYS A 38 -25.94 10.04 -16.42
N ASN A 39 -26.75 9.47 -15.53
CA ASN A 39 -28.03 8.86 -15.88
C ASN A 39 -29.18 9.87 -15.91
N LYS A 40 -29.24 10.78 -14.94
CA LYS A 40 -30.33 11.76 -14.78
C LYS A 40 -29.96 13.16 -15.24
N GLY A 41 -28.65 13.52 -15.22
CA GLY A 41 -28.21 14.87 -15.53
C GLY A 41 -28.28 15.20 -17.02
N ILE A 42 -28.75 16.39 -17.33
CA ILE A 42 -28.82 16.96 -18.67
C ILE A 42 -27.44 17.48 -19.04
N LYS A 43 -26.91 17.05 -20.19
CA LYS A 43 -25.63 17.51 -20.71
C LYS A 43 -25.80 18.84 -21.44
N THR A 44 -24.99 19.84 -21.08
CA THR A 44 -24.95 21.14 -21.75
C THR A 44 -23.53 21.69 -21.77
N TYR A 45 -23.37 22.88 -22.35
CA TYR A 45 -22.09 23.58 -22.33
C TYR A 45 -22.22 24.86 -21.49
N ALA A 46 -21.27 25.06 -20.59
CA ALA A 46 -21.13 26.28 -19.82
C ALA A 46 -19.93 27.10 -20.32
N VAL A 47 -20.00 28.41 -20.20
CA VAL A 47 -18.88 29.32 -20.45
C VAL A 47 -18.24 29.69 -19.12
N ILE A 48 -16.93 29.58 -19.03
CA ILE A 48 -16.17 30.03 -17.86
C ILE A 48 -16.19 31.56 -17.87
N THR A 49 -16.78 32.16 -16.84
CA THR A 49 -16.89 33.59 -16.70
C THR A 49 -15.71 34.17 -15.95
N ARG A 50 -15.19 33.46 -14.97
CA ARG A 50 -14.10 33.94 -14.10
C ARG A 50 -13.37 32.75 -13.45
N ILE A 51 -12.06 32.91 -13.30
CA ILE A 51 -11.21 31.99 -12.52
C ILE A 51 -10.54 32.78 -11.41
N GLU A 52 -10.92 32.54 -10.17
CA GLU A 52 -10.30 33.17 -9.01
C GLU A 52 -9.21 32.27 -8.46
N ILE A 53 -8.07 32.87 -8.09
CA ILE A 53 -6.93 32.18 -7.51
C ILE A 53 -6.84 32.61 -6.05
N GLU A 54 -7.18 31.70 -5.15
CA GLU A 54 -7.03 31.92 -3.73
C GLU A 54 -5.72 31.30 -3.24
N ARG A 55 -4.81 32.16 -2.76
CA ARG A 55 -3.56 31.73 -2.10
C ARG A 55 -3.79 31.80 -0.61
N ARG A 56 -3.72 30.64 0.07
CA ARG A 56 -3.74 30.62 1.53
C ARG A 56 -2.40 31.10 2.06
N ALA A 57 -2.41 32.17 2.86
CA ALA A 57 -1.21 32.82 3.40
C ALA A 57 -0.29 31.90 4.24
N ALA A 58 -0.78 30.74 4.69
CA ALA A 58 -0.05 29.79 5.53
C ALA A 58 0.46 28.52 4.79
N SER A 59 0.15 28.35 3.52
CA SER A 59 0.61 27.23 2.71
C SER A 59 0.90 27.67 1.27
N GLU A 60 1.82 27.02 0.59
CA GLU A 60 2.05 27.24 -0.85
C GLU A 60 0.89 26.72 -1.73
N ASP A 61 -0.19 26.23 -1.11
CA ASP A 61 -1.33 25.68 -1.81
C ASP A 61 -2.15 26.77 -2.49
N VAL A 62 -2.33 26.60 -3.79
CA VAL A 62 -3.14 27.48 -4.64
C VAL A 62 -4.47 26.77 -4.93
N THR A 63 -5.58 27.40 -4.54
CA THR A 63 -6.92 26.91 -4.85
C THR A 63 -7.50 27.73 -6.00
N TYR A 64 -8.13 27.06 -6.96
CA TYR A 64 -8.77 27.68 -8.10
C TYR A 64 -10.28 27.57 -7.98
N ASP A 65 -10.97 28.70 -7.97
CA ASP A 65 -12.42 28.80 -8.02
C ASP A 65 -12.85 29.17 -9.42
N VAL A 66 -13.56 28.25 -10.07
CA VAL A 66 -14.03 28.44 -11.45
C VAL A 66 -15.51 28.82 -11.45
N TYR A 67 -15.86 29.95 -11.96
CA TYR A 67 -17.24 30.40 -12.13
C TYR A 67 -17.68 30.18 -13.58
N VAL A 68 -18.88 29.63 -13.73
CA VAL A 68 -19.43 29.28 -15.05
C VAL A 68 -20.84 29.80 -15.20
N LYS A 69 -21.21 30.05 -16.46
CA LYS A 69 -22.54 30.50 -16.87
C LYS A 69 -23.06 29.57 -17.95
N PHE A 70 -24.31 29.16 -17.84
CA PHE A 70 -24.99 28.31 -18.83
C PHE A 70 -26.48 28.57 -18.82
N GLU A 71 -27.16 28.14 -19.87
CA GLU A 71 -28.61 28.23 -19.98
C GLU A 71 -29.25 26.87 -19.63
N ALA A 72 -30.24 26.91 -18.76
CA ALA A 72 -31.08 25.78 -18.40
C ALA A 72 -32.54 26.21 -18.37
N GLU A 73 -33.40 25.57 -19.13
CA GLU A 73 -34.85 25.84 -19.19
C GLU A 73 -35.20 27.30 -19.50
N GLY A 74 -34.43 27.93 -20.40
CA GLY A 74 -34.62 29.35 -20.77
C GLY A 74 -34.13 30.36 -19.73
N LYS A 75 -33.50 29.88 -18.62
CA LYS A 75 -32.92 30.76 -17.60
C LYS A 75 -31.41 30.68 -17.62
N ILE A 76 -30.77 31.81 -17.40
CA ILE A 76 -29.32 31.85 -17.24
C ILE A 76 -28.97 31.51 -15.81
N ILE A 77 -28.14 30.46 -15.65
CA ILE A 77 -27.61 29.97 -14.36
C ILE A 77 -26.14 30.37 -14.29
N GLU A 78 -25.76 31.00 -13.20
CA GLU A 78 -24.37 31.25 -12.84
C GLU A 78 -24.04 30.50 -11.54
N GLY A 79 -22.85 29.92 -11.47
CA GLY A 79 -22.43 29.17 -10.27
C GLY A 79 -20.95 28.79 -10.27
N ARG A 80 -20.50 28.33 -9.11
CA ARG A 80 -19.13 27.88 -8.92
C ARG A 80 -19.02 26.39 -9.29
N LEU A 81 -18.03 26.08 -10.12
CA LEU A 81 -17.65 24.73 -10.46
C LEU A 81 -16.56 24.26 -9.48
N TYR A 82 -16.83 23.20 -8.73
CA TYR A 82 -15.89 22.66 -7.72
C TYR A 82 -14.72 21.87 -8.31
N THR A 83 -14.49 21.97 -9.62
CA THR A 83 -13.44 21.23 -10.31
C THR A 83 -12.68 22.19 -11.22
N TYR A 84 -11.39 22.34 -10.97
CA TYR A 84 -10.46 22.98 -11.90
C TYR A 84 -9.65 21.90 -12.61
N VAL A 85 -9.50 22.06 -13.93
CA VAL A 85 -8.61 21.21 -14.75
C VAL A 85 -7.57 22.12 -15.39
N ALA A 86 -6.31 21.74 -15.34
CA ALA A 86 -5.23 22.51 -15.94
C ALA A 86 -5.53 22.82 -17.41
N GLY A 87 -5.40 24.08 -17.79
CA GLY A 87 -5.71 24.56 -19.13
C GLY A 87 -7.11 25.17 -19.29
N MET A 88 -7.96 25.20 -18.25
CA MET A 88 -9.19 25.98 -18.25
C MET A 88 -8.87 27.50 -18.34
N ARG A 89 -9.62 28.20 -19.16
CA ARG A 89 -9.46 29.67 -19.40
C ARG A 89 -10.80 30.36 -19.38
N GLU A 90 -10.83 31.61 -18.97
CA GLU A 90 -12.00 32.47 -19.09
C GLU A 90 -12.47 32.60 -20.55
N GLY A 91 -13.78 32.62 -20.76
CA GLY A 91 -14.42 32.57 -22.08
C GLY A 91 -14.49 31.18 -22.71
N GLN A 92 -13.84 30.15 -22.13
CA GLN A 92 -13.85 28.80 -22.67
C GLN A 92 -15.21 28.12 -22.44
N LYS A 93 -15.70 27.42 -23.47
CA LYS A 93 -16.85 26.53 -23.37
C LYS A 93 -16.42 25.14 -22.86
N ILE A 94 -17.03 24.70 -21.78
CA ILE A 94 -16.77 23.39 -21.16
C ILE A 94 -18.05 22.56 -21.07
N PRO A 95 -17.98 21.22 -21.22
CA PRO A 95 -19.14 20.35 -21.05
C PRO A 95 -19.43 20.16 -19.57
N ILE A 96 -20.68 20.42 -19.18
CA ILE A 96 -21.19 20.20 -17.84
C ILE A 96 -22.42 19.26 -17.88
N ARG A 97 -22.79 18.74 -16.72
CA ARG A 97 -24.09 18.10 -16.49
C ARG A 97 -24.74 18.76 -15.30
N TYR A 98 -26.02 19.09 -15.43
CA TYR A 98 -26.83 19.63 -14.35
C TYR A 98 -28.03 18.73 -14.07
N MET A 99 -28.53 18.76 -12.84
CA MET A 99 -29.73 18.01 -12.47
C MET A 99 -30.98 18.78 -12.89
N PRO A 100 -31.96 18.14 -13.57
CA PRO A 100 -33.17 18.82 -14.04
C PRO A 100 -33.99 19.41 -12.89
N ASP A 101 -34.07 18.69 -11.75
CA ASP A 101 -34.82 19.13 -10.57
C ASP A 101 -34.14 20.34 -9.86
N ASN A 102 -32.83 20.53 -10.04
CA ASN A 102 -32.08 21.63 -9.48
C ASN A 102 -30.91 22.03 -10.41
N PRO A 103 -31.12 22.94 -11.35
CA PRO A 103 -30.09 23.35 -12.32
C PRO A 103 -28.85 24.01 -11.68
N ARG A 104 -28.92 24.44 -10.42
CA ARG A 104 -27.74 24.92 -9.67
C ARG A 104 -26.83 23.77 -9.21
N ASP A 105 -27.32 22.54 -9.21
CA ASP A 105 -26.56 21.34 -8.94
C ASP A 105 -25.95 20.79 -10.24
N PHE A 106 -24.73 21.18 -10.54
CA PHE A 106 -24.03 20.83 -11.78
C PHE A 106 -22.58 20.43 -11.55
N THR A 107 -22.04 19.66 -12.47
CA THR A 107 -20.67 19.15 -12.41
C THR A 107 -19.99 19.12 -13.76
N TYR A 108 -18.67 19.11 -13.78
CA TYR A 108 -17.87 18.97 -15.00
C TYR A 108 -17.99 17.56 -15.58
N ALA A 109 -18.50 17.46 -16.81
CA ALA A 109 -18.88 16.16 -17.38
C ALA A 109 -17.70 15.23 -17.66
N LYS A 110 -16.50 15.76 -17.99
CA LYS A 110 -15.31 14.95 -18.31
C LYS A 110 -14.55 14.45 -17.07
N GLY A 111 -14.66 15.15 -15.94
CA GLY A 111 -13.88 14.87 -14.73
C GLY A 111 -14.56 14.02 -13.68
N MET A 112 -15.88 13.76 -13.80
CA MET A 112 -16.68 13.18 -12.72
C MET A 112 -16.26 11.79 -12.26
N PHE A 113 -15.59 11.00 -13.12
CA PHE A 113 -15.12 9.66 -12.79
C PHE A 113 -13.63 9.59 -12.46
N LEU A 114 -12.86 10.64 -12.72
CA LEU A 114 -11.41 10.62 -12.55
C LEU A 114 -11.02 10.50 -11.07
N VAL A 115 -11.63 11.31 -10.22
CA VAL A 115 -11.33 11.31 -8.77
C VAL A 115 -11.68 9.98 -8.10
N PRO A 116 -12.90 9.42 -8.26
CA PRO A 116 -13.24 8.14 -7.67
C PRO A 116 -12.33 6.99 -8.17
N VAL A 117 -11.96 6.97 -9.46
CA VAL A 117 -11.05 5.95 -10.00
C VAL A 117 -9.66 6.06 -9.36
N LEU A 118 -9.11 7.28 -9.22
CA LEU A 118 -7.83 7.49 -8.53
C LEU A 118 -7.88 7.03 -7.08
N LEU A 119 -8.95 7.32 -6.35
CA LEU A 119 -9.12 6.87 -4.96
C LEU A 119 -9.18 5.35 -4.84
N TYR A 120 -9.83 4.64 -5.78
CA TYR A 120 -9.80 3.18 -5.82
C TYR A 120 -8.41 2.62 -6.07
N ILE A 121 -7.63 3.25 -6.97
CA ILE A 121 -6.25 2.85 -7.23
C ILE A 121 -5.40 3.03 -5.96
N VAL A 122 -5.50 4.17 -5.29
CA VAL A 122 -4.79 4.43 -4.02
C VAL A 122 -5.17 3.40 -2.96
N SER A 123 -6.46 3.11 -2.79
CA SER A 123 -6.95 2.10 -1.86
C SER A 123 -6.37 0.71 -2.18
N ALA A 124 -6.36 0.31 -3.45
CA ALA A 124 -5.78 -0.96 -3.88
C ALA A 124 -4.27 -1.05 -3.59
N VAL A 125 -3.52 0.02 -3.85
CA VAL A 125 -2.08 0.09 -3.53
C VAL A 125 -1.85 -0.04 -2.03
N MET A 126 -2.65 0.64 -1.19
CA MET A 126 -2.57 0.52 0.27
C MET A 126 -2.80 -0.93 0.73
N LEU A 127 -3.78 -1.64 0.16
CA LEU A 127 -4.02 -3.05 0.45
C LEU A 127 -2.85 -3.94 0.04
N LEU A 128 -2.24 -3.69 -1.11
CA LEU A 128 -1.05 -4.42 -1.55
C LEU A 128 0.14 -4.21 -0.59
N CYS A 129 0.30 -3.01 -0.04
CA CYS A 129 1.34 -2.71 0.95
C CYS A 129 1.20 -3.48 2.27
N ILE A 130 0.03 -4.07 2.55
CA ILE A 130 -0.19 -4.90 3.75
C ILE A 130 0.41 -6.30 3.60
N ILE A 131 0.57 -6.81 2.38
CA ILE A 131 1.02 -8.18 2.11
C ILE A 131 2.40 -8.49 2.74
N PRO A 132 3.45 -7.66 2.57
CA PRO A 132 4.76 -7.95 3.14
C PRO A 132 4.75 -8.06 4.68
N PRO A 133 4.18 -7.11 5.45
CA PRO A 133 4.14 -7.22 6.91
C PRO A 133 3.31 -8.41 7.41
N ILE A 134 2.23 -8.81 6.72
CA ILE A 134 1.48 -10.02 7.07
C ILE A 134 2.34 -11.28 6.90
N LYS A 135 3.08 -11.39 5.79
CA LYS A 135 3.98 -12.52 5.57
C LYS A 135 5.06 -12.61 6.64
N ASP A 136 5.62 -11.48 7.05
CA ASP A 136 6.62 -11.42 8.12
C ASP A 136 6.04 -11.84 9.48
N LEU A 137 4.85 -11.35 9.82
CA LEU A 137 4.16 -11.76 11.06
C LEU A 137 3.83 -13.26 11.08
N ARG A 138 3.37 -13.82 9.96
CA ARG A 138 3.12 -15.27 9.83
C ARG A 138 4.40 -16.08 10.00
N LYS A 139 5.53 -15.64 9.43
CA LYS A 139 6.84 -16.28 9.58
C LYS A 139 7.25 -16.30 11.05
N LYS A 140 7.16 -15.17 11.75
CA LYS A 140 7.51 -15.03 13.18
C LYS A 140 6.57 -15.82 14.09
N SER A 141 5.27 -15.82 13.83
CA SER A 141 4.30 -16.63 14.58
C SER A 141 4.58 -18.13 14.42
N LYS A 142 4.93 -18.57 13.21
CA LYS A 142 5.31 -19.98 12.96
C LYS A 142 6.58 -20.33 13.73
N LEU A 143 7.63 -19.52 13.63
CA LEU A 143 8.87 -19.73 14.38
C LEU A 143 8.61 -19.76 15.91
N GLY A 144 7.78 -18.87 16.44
CA GLY A 144 7.41 -18.86 17.86
C GLY A 144 6.73 -20.16 18.30
N LYS A 145 5.82 -20.73 17.48
CA LYS A 145 5.19 -22.04 17.78
C LYS A 145 6.21 -23.18 17.82
N PHE A 146 7.17 -23.17 16.89
CA PHE A 146 8.21 -24.18 16.86
C PHE A 146 9.20 -24.02 18.04
N LYS A 147 9.53 -22.79 18.46
CA LYS A 147 10.37 -22.54 19.64
C LYS A 147 9.78 -23.10 20.94
N VAL A 148 8.45 -23.03 21.08
CA VAL A 148 7.76 -23.50 22.32
C VAL A 148 7.59 -25.03 22.35
N SER A 149 7.38 -25.66 21.21
CA SER A 149 6.94 -27.07 21.17
C SER A 149 7.77 -27.97 20.25
N GLY A 150 8.82 -27.47 19.65
CA GLY A 150 9.72 -28.23 18.78
C GLY A 150 10.99 -28.68 19.49
N GLN A 151 11.64 -29.72 18.94
CA GLN A 151 13.00 -30.08 19.31
C GLN A 151 13.99 -29.08 18.75
N ILE A 152 15.00 -28.74 19.52
CA ILE A 152 16.08 -27.82 19.12
C ILE A 152 17.20 -28.71 18.55
N ILE A 153 17.62 -28.38 17.34
CA ILE A 153 18.77 -29.00 16.67
C ILE A 153 19.76 -27.89 16.34
N ILE A 154 21.01 -28.09 16.73
CA ILE A 154 22.11 -27.22 16.30
C ILE A 154 22.65 -27.82 15.02
N ALA A 155 22.58 -27.09 13.92
CA ALA A 155 23.09 -27.53 12.64
C ALA A 155 24.25 -26.65 12.20
N THR A 156 25.19 -27.21 11.48
CA THR A 156 26.33 -26.51 10.89
C THR A 156 25.98 -26.11 9.47
N ILE A 157 26.28 -24.89 9.09
CA ILE A 157 26.05 -24.38 7.74
C ILE A 157 27.08 -24.98 6.80
N ASP A 158 26.62 -25.77 5.83
CA ASP A 158 27.46 -26.38 4.81
C ASP A 158 27.62 -25.46 3.61
N GLU A 159 26.53 -24.84 3.15
CA GLU A 159 26.52 -24.03 1.95
C GLU A 159 25.61 -22.80 2.10
N VAL A 160 26.08 -21.70 1.53
CA VAL A 160 25.34 -20.43 1.46
C VAL A 160 25.17 -20.03 0.01
N THR A 161 23.95 -20.05 -0.49
CA THR A 161 23.63 -19.69 -1.87
C THR A 161 22.92 -18.34 -1.93
N VAL A 162 23.48 -17.37 -2.65
CA VAL A 162 22.87 -16.08 -2.92
C VAL A 162 21.94 -16.20 -4.12
N LYS A 163 20.68 -15.81 -3.97
CA LYS A 163 19.67 -15.83 -5.05
C LYS A 163 19.66 -14.52 -5.84
N ASN A 164 20.49 -14.43 -6.87
CA ASN A 164 20.62 -13.21 -7.68
C ASN A 164 19.39 -12.89 -8.54
N ASN A 165 18.54 -13.88 -8.82
CA ASN A 165 17.33 -13.72 -9.64
C ASN A 165 16.15 -13.10 -8.87
N VAL A 166 16.27 -12.93 -7.56
CA VAL A 166 15.23 -12.34 -6.70
C VAL A 166 15.85 -11.20 -5.93
N ARG A 167 15.23 -10.01 -5.98
CA ARG A 167 15.64 -8.86 -5.18
C ARG A 167 14.54 -8.50 -4.19
N ILE A 168 14.89 -8.41 -2.91
CA ILE A 168 14.03 -7.94 -1.83
C ILE A 168 14.67 -6.68 -1.25
N LEU A 169 14.03 -5.52 -1.37
CA LEU A 169 14.58 -4.22 -0.97
C LEU A 169 15.99 -3.97 -1.54
N GLN A 170 16.15 -4.20 -2.85
CA GLN A 170 17.41 -4.06 -3.59
C GLN A 170 18.54 -5.02 -3.19
N LYS A 171 18.28 -5.99 -2.29
CA LYS A 171 19.24 -6.97 -1.83
C LYS A 171 18.81 -8.38 -2.24
N SER A 172 19.78 -9.20 -2.63
CA SER A 172 19.53 -10.61 -3.00
C SER A 172 19.36 -11.46 -1.74
N PRO A 173 18.26 -12.23 -1.60
CA PRO A 173 18.07 -13.12 -0.45
C PRO A 173 19.04 -14.28 -0.49
N VAL A 174 19.31 -14.85 0.68
CA VAL A 174 20.22 -15.97 0.88
C VAL A 174 19.43 -17.23 1.21
N THR A 175 19.86 -18.36 0.70
CA THR A 175 19.41 -19.69 1.11
C THR A 175 20.60 -20.41 1.74
N VAL A 176 20.36 -21.03 2.89
CA VAL A 176 21.37 -21.77 3.65
C VAL A 176 21.01 -23.24 3.63
N ILE A 177 21.98 -24.09 3.38
CA ILE A 177 21.94 -25.53 3.58
C ILE A 177 22.78 -25.82 4.81
N CYS A 178 22.22 -26.54 5.77
CA CYS A 178 22.91 -26.91 7.01
C CYS A 178 22.62 -28.35 7.36
N SER A 179 23.56 -29.04 8.00
CA SER A 179 23.44 -30.44 8.46
C SER A 179 23.60 -30.52 9.96
N ASP A 180 22.91 -31.50 10.59
CA ASP A 180 23.09 -31.82 11.98
C ASP A 180 24.18 -32.91 12.17
N GLU A 181 24.46 -33.28 13.42
CA GLU A 181 25.44 -34.28 13.77
C GLU A 181 25.10 -35.69 13.21
N ASN A 182 23.83 -35.94 12.88
CA ASN A 182 23.36 -37.17 12.28
C ASN A 182 23.42 -37.15 10.73
N GLY A 183 23.90 -36.06 10.13
CA GLY A 183 23.97 -35.89 8.67
C GLY A 183 22.63 -35.54 8.01
N ILE A 184 21.60 -35.21 8.80
CA ILE A 184 20.30 -34.78 8.25
C ILE A 184 20.44 -33.36 7.76
N THR A 185 20.09 -33.14 6.49
CA THR A 185 20.22 -31.85 5.84
C THR A 185 18.94 -31.02 5.93
N TYR A 186 19.08 -29.75 6.31
CA TYR A 186 18.00 -28.77 6.40
C TYR A 186 18.28 -27.63 5.42
N ARG A 187 17.24 -27.22 4.70
CA ARG A 187 17.33 -26.09 3.77
C ARG A 187 16.47 -24.93 4.27
N SER A 188 17.08 -23.77 4.43
CA SER A 188 16.33 -22.57 4.80
C SER A 188 15.43 -22.10 3.65
N LYS A 189 14.33 -21.40 3.99
CA LYS A 189 13.65 -20.51 3.06
C LYS A 189 14.54 -19.27 2.85
N PHE A 190 14.08 -18.33 2.03
CA PHE A 190 14.77 -17.08 1.83
C PHE A 190 15.00 -16.36 3.17
N LEU A 191 16.26 -16.18 3.53
CA LEU A 191 16.72 -15.48 4.71
C LEU A 191 17.02 -14.01 4.35
N SER A 192 17.08 -13.18 5.38
CA SER A 192 17.42 -11.76 5.23
C SER A 192 18.81 -11.60 4.60
N PRO A 193 18.99 -10.69 3.65
CA PRO A 193 20.23 -10.54 2.88
C PRO A 193 21.33 -9.81 3.70
N TYR A 194 21.85 -10.47 4.72
CA TYR A 194 23.09 -10.07 5.38
C TYR A 194 24.17 -11.12 5.08
N PRO A 195 24.91 -10.99 3.97
CA PRO A 195 25.86 -12.01 3.52
C PRO A 195 27.00 -12.27 4.50
N ARG A 196 27.29 -11.34 5.41
CA ARG A 196 28.33 -11.53 6.44
C ARG A 196 27.88 -12.34 7.66
N LYS A 197 26.58 -12.60 7.79
CA LYS A 197 26.03 -13.37 8.93
C LYS A 197 26.06 -14.86 8.69
N TYR A 198 25.99 -15.30 7.44
CA TYR A 198 25.93 -16.71 7.07
C TYR A 198 27.21 -17.09 6.33
N PHE A 199 27.97 -18.01 6.88
CA PHE A 199 29.17 -18.58 6.25
C PHE A 199 29.26 -20.07 6.58
N ALA A 200 29.97 -20.83 5.74
CA ALA A 200 30.18 -22.25 5.96
C ALA A 200 30.93 -22.49 7.27
N GLY A 201 30.49 -23.45 8.04
CA GLY A 201 31.03 -23.75 9.38
C GLY A 201 30.35 -23.00 10.53
N ALA A 202 29.51 -21.97 10.26
CA ALA A 202 28.74 -21.32 11.33
C ALA A 202 27.61 -22.23 11.83
N HIS A 203 27.28 -22.11 13.11
CA HIS A 203 26.18 -22.86 13.71
C HIS A 203 24.86 -22.07 13.58
N ILE A 204 23.77 -22.80 13.31
CA ILE A 204 22.42 -22.26 13.17
C ILE A 204 21.42 -23.17 13.87
N THR A 205 20.45 -22.58 14.56
CA THR A 205 19.42 -23.36 15.24
C THR A 205 18.29 -23.74 14.29
N VAL A 206 17.93 -25.00 14.28
CA VAL A 206 16.80 -25.57 13.55
C VAL A 206 15.81 -26.11 14.56
N TYR A 207 14.55 -25.71 14.46
CA TYR A 207 13.46 -26.24 15.26
C TYR A 207 12.69 -27.27 14.44
N THR A 208 12.53 -28.47 14.97
CA THR A 208 11.81 -29.57 14.30
C THR A 208 10.59 -30.01 15.11
N LYS A 209 9.50 -30.32 14.42
CA LYS A 209 8.26 -30.85 15.00
C LYS A 209 7.45 -31.56 13.93
N ASP A 210 7.00 -32.80 14.24
CA ASP A 210 6.11 -33.62 13.40
C ASP A 210 6.63 -33.70 11.94
N GLY A 211 7.92 -33.98 11.75
CA GLY A 211 8.56 -34.08 10.43
C GLY A 211 8.71 -32.77 9.67
N LYS A 212 8.35 -31.65 10.29
CA LYS A 212 8.51 -30.29 9.73
C LYS A 212 9.62 -29.55 10.48
N TYR A 213 10.29 -28.64 9.79
CA TYR A 213 11.35 -27.86 10.41
C TYR A 213 11.28 -26.36 10.04
N VAL A 214 11.91 -25.54 10.87
CA VAL A 214 12.09 -24.10 10.65
C VAL A 214 13.50 -23.71 11.09
N VAL A 215 14.24 -23.07 10.20
CA VAL A 215 15.57 -22.54 10.47
C VAL A 215 15.44 -21.15 11.10
N ASP A 216 16.09 -20.93 12.25
CA ASP A 216 16.10 -19.62 12.94
C ASP A 216 17.23 -18.75 12.42
N GLU A 217 16.90 -17.78 11.57
CA GLU A 217 17.86 -16.85 11.00
C GLU A 217 18.56 -15.93 12.02
N ASP A 218 18.00 -15.81 13.21
CA ASP A 218 18.53 -14.93 14.26
C ASP A 218 19.49 -15.67 15.22
N SER A 219 19.60 -17.00 15.10
CA SER A 219 20.43 -17.86 15.98
C SER A 219 21.85 -18.10 15.51
N VAL A 220 22.26 -17.53 14.39
CA VAL A 220 23.63 -17.77 13.84
C VAL A 220 24.69 -17.20 14.78
N SER A 221 25.60 -18.06 15.25
CA SER A 221 26.74 -17.69 16.07
C SER A 221 28.05 -17.87 15.30
N GLU A 222 28.96 -16.96 15.46
CA GLU A 222 30.36 -17.09 15.05
C GLU A 222 31.04 -18.00 16.09
N SER A 223 31.34 -19.24 15.71
CA SER A 223 32.12 -20.20 16.50
C SER A 223 31.75 -20.41 17.97
N GLY A 224 31.14 -21.55 18.29
CA GLY A 224 31.32 -22.31 19.55
C GLY A 224 30.79 -21.74 20.87
N THR A 225 30.29 -20.51 20.93
CA THR A 225 29.65 -19.96 22.13
C THR A 225 28.14 -19.94 21.96
N LEU A 226 27.50 -20.98 22.46
CA LEU A 226 26.05 -20.96 22.74
C LEU A 226 25.78 -19.77 23.68
N LYS A 227 24.98 -18.80 23.25
CA LYS A 227 24.28 -17.94 24.20
C LYS A 227 23.21 -18.80 24.86
N GLU A 228 23.50 -19.30 26.03
CA GLU A 228 22.47 -19.71 26.99
C GLU A 228 21.70 -18.45 27.39
N ASP A 229 20.42 -18.35 27.01
CA ASP A 229 19.43 -17.42 27.56
C ASP A 229 18.56 -18.17 28.56
#